data_1afc2ebe866896f9f296fcf9ae440359
#
_entry.id   1afc2ebe866896f9f296fcf9ae440359
#
_cell.length_a   1.000
_cell.length_b   1.000
_cell.length_c   1.000
_cell.angle_alpha   90.00
_cell.angle_beta   90.00
_cell.angle_gamma   90.00
#
_symmetry.space_group_name_H-M   'P 1'
#
loop_
_entity.id
_entity.type
_entity.pdbx_description
1 polymer ?
#
loop_
_entity_poly.entity_id
_entity_poly.type
_entity_poly.pdbx_seq_one_letter_code
_entity_poly.pdbx_strand_id
1 'polypeptide(L)'
;MKIQRQVNVRKAAMYSIIINALQIIAVIALAVYILADGVNSALQGPLGDMVVLLLAVVVTWGAAVDIIEAYRAGKLSFKLHGLNETVTQMSDLNVAMRVQRHDFLNHLQVVYSLIEMGEYEEANRYIEQVYGDIQSVSQALKTACAPVNALLRAKMAEAKQRGIDVELSVHAVWESLPLPAWEMCRVLSNLIDNAMDALEGRDAPRLHITLNEDVKSFSFEVKNNGPAIPEKHLNSIFEPGFSGKGEGRGMGLHIARETMRGAGGDLTVESDESFTAFRGFLPKPLIAKEEEAAN
;
A
#
# COMPACT_ATOMS: atom_id res chain seq x y z
N MET A 1 -9.24 -21.34 16.61
CA MET A 1 -8.37 -20.81 17.68
C MET A 1 -6.91 -20.99 17.24
N LYS A 2 -6.38 -20.05 16.44
CA LYS A 2 -4.97 -20.06 16.01
C LYS A 2 -4.17 -19.32 17.08
N ILE A 3 -3.41 -20.08 17.86
CA ILE A 3 -2.42 -19.54 18.81
C ILE A 3 -1.40 -18.75 17.97
N GLN A 4 -1.49 -17.42 18.03
CA GLN A 4 -0.42 -16.54 17.54
C GLN A 4 0.82 -16.87 18.37
N ARG A 5 1.79 -17.60 17.79
CA ARG A 5 3.15 -17.65 18.29
C ARG A 5 3.69 -16.22 18.25
N GLN A 6 3.56 -15.49 19.32
CA GLN A 6 4.39 -14.30 19.55
C GLN A 6 5.84 -14.78 19.50
N VAL A 7 6.48 -14.56 18.37
CA VAL A 7 7.93 -14.74 18.25
C VAL A 7 8.53 -13.75 19.23
N ASN A 8 9.09 -14.27 20.30
CA ASN A 8 9.68 -13.45 21.35
C ASN A 8 11.01 -12.91 20.80
N VAL A 9 10.94 -11.84 20.03
CA VAL A 9 12.06 -11.21 19.30
C VAL A 9 13.22 -10.91 20.24
N ARG A 10 12.92 -10.54 21.51
CA ARG A 10 13.94 -10.34 22.55
C ARG A 10 14.70 -11.62 22.87
N LYS A 11 14.02 -12.78 22.93
CA LYS A 11 14.71 -14.07 23.19
C LYS A 11 15.57 -14.48 22.01
N ALA A 12 15.08 -14.31 20.79
CA ALA A 12 15.84 -14.63 19.57
C ALA A 12 17.12 -13.77 19.49
N ALA A 13 17.00 -12.45 19.64
CA ALA A 13 18.15 -11.54 19.68
C ALA A 13 19.13 -11.88 20.81
N MET A 14 18.65 -12.26 21.99
CA MET A 14 19.51 -12.69 23.09
C MET A 14 20.27 -13.97 22.78
N TYR A 15 19.64 -14.95 22.11
CA TYR A 15 20.32 -16.18 21.67
C TYR A 15 21.41 -15.90 20.63
N SER A 16 21.13 -15.01 19.65
CA SER A 16 22.14 -14.61 18.65
C SER A 16 23.33 -13.93 19.32
N ILE A 17 23.11 -13.00 20.24
CA ILE A 17 24.20 -12.35 20.97
C ILE A 17 25.03 -13.35 21.77
N ILE A 18 24.40 -14.33 22.44
CA ILE A 18 25.11 -15.36 23.22
C ILE A 18 25.93 -16.26 22.28
N ILE A 19 25.38 -16.70 21.15
CA ILE A 19 26.07 -17.54 20.17
C ILE A 19 27.28 -16.79 19.61
N ASN A 20 27.11 -15.54 19.20
CA ASN A 20 28.20 -14.72 18.67
C ASN A 20 29.30 -14.46 19.70
N ALA A 21 28.91 -14.20 20.97
CA ALA A 21 29.89 -14.04 22.05
C ALA A 21 30.69 -15.32 22.28
N LEU A 22 30.05 -16.50 22.28
CA LEU A 22 30.73 -17.79 22.41
C LEU A 22 31.68 -18.07 21.24
N GLN A 23 31.29 -17.71 20.01
CA GLN A 23 32.14 -17.83 18.82
C GLN A 23 33.36 -16.93 18.93
N ILE A 24 33.23 -15.70 19.33
CA ILE A 24 34.34 -14.75 19.52
C ILE A 24 35.32 -15.32 20.57
N ILE A 25 34.79 -15.81 21.72
CA ILE A 25 35.61 -16.39 22.78
C ILE A 25 36.38 -17.63 22.25
N ALA A 26 35.71 -18.49 21.46
CA ALA A 26 36.33 -19.69 20.90
C ALA A 26 37.47 -19.34 19.90
N VAL A 27 37.23 -18.31 19.03
CA VAL A 27 38.25 -17.83 18.08
C VAL A 27 39.45 -17.22 18.83
N ILE A 28 39.21 -16.41 19.86
CA ILE A 28 40.27 -15.81 20.68
C ILE A 28 41.05 -16.88 21.42
N ALA A 29 40.39 -17.88 22.00
CA ALA A 29 41.04 -19.00 22.70
C ALA A 29 41.96 -19.81 21.77
N LEU A 30 41.49 -20.08 20.54
CA LEU A 30 42.32 -20.73 19.53
C LEU A 30 43.50 -19.86 19.11
N ALA A 31 43.31 -18.56 18.91
CA ALA A 31 44.41 -17.66 18.56
C ALA A 31 45.46 -17.60 19.65
N VAL A 32 45.06 -17.53 20.92
CA VAL A 32 45.97 -17.56 22.08
C VAL A 32 46.72 -18.89 22.14
N TYR A 33 46.05 -20.03 21.92
CA TYR A 33 46.67 -21.36 21.90
C TYR A 33 47.72 -21.46 20.79
N ILE A 34 47.41 -21.00 19.57
CA ILE A 34 48.36 -20.99 18.45
C ILE A 34 49.58 -20.10 18.72
N LEU A 35 49.38 -18.95 19.36
CA LEU A 35 50.47 -18.01 19.72
C LEU A 35 51.37 -18.56 20.84
N ALA A 36 50.79 -19.33 21.79
CA ALA A 36 51.54 -19.90 22.91
C ALA A 36 52.43 -21.11 22.52
N ASP A 37 51.89 -22.03 21.71
CA ASP A 37 52.56 -23.27 21.34
C ASP A 37 53.28 -23.28 19.98
N GLY A 38 53.09 -22.24 19.18
CA GLY A 38 53.56 -22.13 17.81
C GLY A 38 52.70 -22.93 16.82
N VAL A 39 52.55 -22.39 15.59
CA VAL A 39 51.64 -22.93 14.55
C VAL A 39 51.96 -24.40 14.22
N ASN A 40 53.23 -24.81 14.27
CA ASN A 40 53.67 -26.16 13.86
C ASN A 40 53.42 -27.25 14.90
N SER A 41 53.35 -26.91 16.20
CA SER A 41 53.13 -27.90 17.27
C SER A 41 51.65 -28.01 17.64
N ALA A 42 50.92 -26.90 17.59
CA ALA A 42 49.52 -26.86 18.02
C ALA A 42 48.54 -27.49 17.03
N LEU A 43 48.84 -27.45 15.72
CA LEU A 43 47.95 -27.93 14.65
C LEU A 43 48.41 -29.20 13.96
N GLN A 44 49.58 -29.78 14.36
CA GLN A 44 50.05 -31.06 13.81
C GLN A 44 49.42 -32.26 14.51
N GLY A 45 48.65 -33.06 13.75
CA GLY A 45 48.05 -34.29 14.19
C GLY A 45 46.53 -34.30 14.22
N PRO A 46 45.89 -35.45 14.39
CA PRO A 46 44.45 -35.63 14.28
C PRO A 46 43.62 -34.81 15.29
N LEU A 47 44.20 -34.43 16.41
CA LEU A 47 43.55 -33.56 17.40
C LEU A 47 43.48 -32.12 16.92
N GLY A 48 44.51 -31.57 16.26
CA GLY A 48 44.52 -30.23 15.70
C GLY A 48 43.51 -30.10 14.57
N ASP A 49 43.47 -31.06 13.64
CA ASP A 49 42.51 -31.12 12.55
C ASP A 49 41.06 -31.14 13.06
N MET A 50 40.78 -31.89 14.13
CA MET A 50 39.49 -32.01 14.75
C MET A 50 39.03 -30.65 15.39
N VAL A 51 39.94 -29.93 16.05
CA VAL A 51 39.67 -28.63 16.66
C VAL A 51 39.33 -27.55 15.58
N VAL A 52 40.13 -27.54 14.49
CA VAL A 52 39.90 -26.62 13.37
C VAL A 52 38.55 -26.90 12.69
N LEU A 53 38.23 -28.18 12.48
CA LEU A 53 36.96 -28.57 11.87
C LEU A 53 35.76 -28.23 12.75
N LEU A 54 35.87 -28.47 14.07
CA LEU A 54 34.84 -28.14 15.04
C LEU A 54 34.61 -26.62 15.09
N LEU A 55 35.65 -25.81 15.05
CA LEU A 55 35.60 -24.36 15.02
C LEU A 55 34.96 -23.85 13.73
N ALA A 56 35.31 -24.44 12.58
CA ALA A 56 34.70 -24.11 11.30
C ALA A 56 33.20 -24.39 11.31
N VAL A 57 32.74 -25.51 11.90
CA VAL A 57 31.31 -25.83 12.05
C VAL A 57 30.61 -24.82 12.95
N VAL A 58 31.20 -24.43 14.07
CA VAL A 58 30.60 -23.45 15.00
C VAL A 58 30.47 -22.08 14.34
N VAL A 59 31.51 -21.63 13.62
CA VAL A 59 31.47 -20.32 12.92
C VAL A 59 30.43 -20.30 11.79
N THR A 60 30.40 -21.38 10.98
CA THR A 60 29.41 -21.47 9.89
C THR A 60 27.98 -21.56 10.39
N TRP A 61 27.76 -22.29 11.48
CA TRP A 61 26.45 -22.38 12.13
C TRP A 61 25.96 -21.00 12.63
N GLY A 62 26.84 -20.25 13.29
CA GLY A 62 26.47 -18.90 13.76
C GLY A 62 26.17 -17.93 12.62
N ALA A 63 27.01 -17.92 11.58
CA ALA A 63 26.74 -17.12 10.41
C ALA A 63 25.39 -17.46 9.75
N ALA A 64 25.03 -18.73 9.69
CA ALA A 64 23.72 -19.15 9.18
C ALA A 64 22.56 -18.65 10.06
N VAL A 65 22.71 -18.70 11.39
CA VAL A 65 21.70 -18.15 12.33
C VAL A 65 21.53 -16.64 12.13
N ASP A 66 22.62 -15.89 12.05
CA ASP A 66 22.59 -14.44 11.87
C ASP A 66 21.92 -14.04 10.54
N ILE A 67 22.22 -14.75 9.46
CA ILE A 67 21.56 -14.52 8.16
C ILE A 67 20.04 -14.76 8.25
N ILE A 68 19.63 -15.85 8.91
CA ILE A 68 18.20 -16.16 9.09
C ILE A 68 17.50 -15.09 9.94
N GLU A 69 18.15 -14.62 11.01
CA GLU A 69 17.60 -13.58 11.87
C GLU A 69 17.51 -12.23 11.14
N ALA A 70 18.55 -11.84 10.41
CA ALA A 70 18.55 -10.62 9.59
C ALA A 70 17.42 -10.65 8.55
N TYR A 71 17.21 -11.79 7.88
CA TYR A 71 16.11 -11.97 6.94
C TYR A 71 14.72 -11.84 7.60
N ARG A 72 14.55 -12.45 8.77
CA ARG A 72 13.29 -12.35 9.55
C ARG A 72 13.03 -10.94 10.05
N ALA A 73 14.07 -10.27 10.55
CA ALA A 73 13.98 -8.88 11.00
C ALA A 73 13.61 -7.94 9.84
N GLY A 74 14.22 -8.10 8.67
CA GLY A 74 13.89 -7.35 7.47
C GLY A 74 12.42 -7.55 7.06
N LYS A 75 11.94 -8.79 7.03
CA LYS A 75 10.53 -9.11 6.70
C LYS A 75 9.53 -8.52 7.70
N LEU A 76 9.90 -8.50 8.99
CA LEU A 76 9.05 -7.91 10.03
C LEU A 76 9.01 -6.38 9.92
N SER A 77 10.17 -5.74 9.72
CA SER A 77 10.28 -4.29 9.50
C SER A 77 9.43 -3.86 8.29
N PHE A 78 9.51 -4.61 7.21
CA PHE A 78 8.68 -4.40 6.02
C PHE A 78 7.18 -4.43 6.32
N LYS A 79 6.71 -5.45 7.06
CA LYS A 79 5.29 -5.54 7.47
C LYS A 79 4.86 -4.39 8.38
N LEU A 80 5.72 -3.98 9.31
CA LEU A 80 5.44 -2.86 10.21
C LEU A 80 5.33 -1.54 9.43
N HIS A 81 6.19 -1.33 8.44
CA HIS A 81 6.13 -0.14 7.61
C HIS A 81 4.82 -0.06 6.81
N GLY A 82 4.42 -1.15 6.16
CA GLY A 82 3.14 -1.22 5.44
C GLY A 82 1.91 -1.06 6.34
N LEU A 83 1.96 -1.58 7.58
CA LEU A 83 0.89 -1.37 8.57
C LEU A 83 0.81 0.10 9.01
N ASN A 84 1.94 0.74 9.26
CA ASN A 84 1.99 2.14 9.66
C ASN A 84 1.46 3.07 8.55
N GLU A 85 1.83 2.81 7.31
CA GLU A 85 1.30 3.51 6.14
C GLU A 85 -0.23 3.34 6.02
N THR A 86 -0.74 2.12 6.23
CA THR A 86 -2.18 1.85 6.24
C THR A 86 -2.91 2.62 7.34
N VAL A 87 -2.34 2.68 8.55
CA VAL A 87 -2.91 3.43 9.68
C VAL A 87 -2.96 4.93 9.36
N THR A 88 -1.90 5.48 8.75
CA THR A 88 -1.86 6.89 8.34
C THR A 88 -2.96 7.17 7.30
N GLN A 89 -3.07 6.36 6.26
CA GLN A 89 -4.11 6.52 5.23
C GLN A 89 -5.54 6.39 5.81
N MET A 90 -5.75 5.47 6.76
CA MET A 90 -7.03 5.37 7.48
C MET A 90 -7.32 6.62 8.32
N SER A 91 -6.30 7.19 8.94
CA SER A 91 -6.41 8.45 9.70
C SER A 91 -6.83 9.60 8.77
N ASP A 92 -6.18 9.72 7.62
CA ASP A 92 -6.47 10.77 6.64
C ASP A 92 -7.89 10.63 6.07
N LEU A 93 -8.32 9.40 5.79
CA LEU A 93 -9.69 9.12 5.37
C LEU A 93 -10.71 9.50 6.47
N ASN A 94 -10.42 9.20 7.74
CA ASN A 94 -11.25 9.60 8.88
C ASN A 94 -11.37 11.12 9.00
N VAL A 95 -10.26 11.84 8.78
CA VAL A 95 -10.25 13.31 8.78
C VAL A 95 -11.15 13.83 7.63
N ALA A 96 -10.99 13.33 6.41
CA ALA A 96 -11.80 13.71 5.27
C ALA A 96 -13.30 13.45 5.51
N MET A 97 -13.67 12.30 6.07
CA MET A 97 -15.06 11.99 6.44
C MET A 97 -15.59 12.92 7.53
N ARG A 98 -14.77 13.33 8.48
CA ARG A 98 -15.17 14.28 9.55
C ARG A 98 -15.42 15.66 8.99
N VAL A 99 -14.58 16.15 8.08
CA VAL A 99 -14.78 17.42 7.38
C VAL A 99 -16.09 17.38 6.58
N GLN A 100 -16.30 16.34 5.78
CA GLN A 100 -17.53 16.18 5.00
C GLN A 100 -18.79 16.17 5.88
N ARG A 101 -18.74 15.48 7.03
CA ARG A 101 -19.87 15.49 7.99
C ARG A 101 -20.10 16.87 8.59
N HIS A 102 -19.04 17.60 8.90
CA HIS A 102 -19.14 18.96 9.41
C HIS A 102 -19.80 19.90 8.40
N ASP A 103 -19.36 19.83 7.14
CA ASP A 103 -19.92 20.67 6.07
C ASP A 103 -21.40 20.34 5.81
N PHE A 104 -21.76 19.06 5.83
CA PHE A 104 -23.16 18.65 5.73
C PHE A 104 -24.02 19.20 6.88
N LEU A 105 -23.52 19.14 8.12
CA LEU A 105 -24.22 19.71 9.28
C LEU A 105 -24.36 21.23 9.16
N ASN A 106 -23.36 21.93 8.65
CA ASN A 106 -23.44 23.37 8.39
C ASN A 106 -24.53 23.73 7.36
N HIS A 107 -24.59 22.95 6.25
CA HIS A 107 -25.66 23.15 5.26
C HIS A 107 -27.05 22.91 5.85
N LEU A 108 -27.21 21.84 6.65
CA LEU A 108 -28.48 21.60 7.34
C LEU A 108 -28.84 22.72 8.31
N GLN A 109 -27.84 23.26 9.02
CA GLN A 109 -28.10 24.40 9.96
C GLN A 109 -28.55 25.66 9.25
N VAL A 110 -27.97 25.97 8.07
CA VAL A 110 -28.40 27.08 7.25
C VAL A 110 -29.86 26.91 6.78
N VAL A 111 -30.16 25.71 6.24
CA VAL A 111 -31.54 25.39 5.81
C VAL A 111 -32.52 25.48 6.97
N TYR A 112 -32.19 24.94 8.13
CA TYR A 112 -33.01 24.99 9.32
C TYR A 112 -33.28 26.45 9.75
N SER A 113 -32.23 27.28 9.80
CA SER A 113 -32.34 28.68 10.17
C SER A 113 -33.23 29.46 9.20
N LEU A 114 -33.13 29.22 7.89
CA LEU A 114 -33.97 29.87 6.88
C LEU A 114 -35.46 29.46 7.02
N ILE A 115 -35.72 28.20 7.32
CA ILE A 115 -37.08 27.71 7.59
C ILE A 115 -37.66 28.35 8.88
N GLU A 116 -36.84 28.44 9.94
CA GLU A 116 -37.24 29.02 11.23
C GLU A 116 -37.57 30.54 11.10
N MET A 117 -36.86 31.23 10.20
CA MET A 117 -37.12 32.64 9.85
C MET A 117 -38.32 32.82 8.89
N GLY A 118 -38.93 31.75 8.39
CA GLY A 118 -40.02 31.78 7.43
C GLY A 118 -39.63 32.09 5.99
N GLU A 119 -38.30 32.10 5.71
CA GLU A 119 -37.71 32.41 4.39
C GLU A 119 -37.66 31.12 3.51
N TYR A 120 -38.83 30.58 3.19
CA TYR A 120 -38.98 29.30 2.50
C TYR A 120 -38.42 29.32 1.07
N GLU A 121 -38.54 30.44 0.36
CA GLU A 121 -38.00 30.56 -1.00
C GLU A 121 -36.48 30.59 -1.00
N GLU A 122 -35.86 31.25 -0.01
CA GLU A 122 -34.41 31.25 0.16
C GLU A 122 -33.89 29.86 0.58
N ALA A 123 -34.61 29.16 1.47
CA ALA A 123 -34.30 27.80 1.85
C ALA A 123 -34.30 26.85 0.64
N ASN A 124 -35.33 26.98 -0.23
CA ASN A 124 -35.40 26.19 -1.46
C ASN A 124 -34.27 26.54 -2.42
N ARG A 125 -33.96 27.82 -2.63
CA ARG A 125 -32.84 28.27 -3.47
C ARG A 125 -31.50 27.74 -2.96
N TYR A 126 -31.29 27.79 -1.65
CA TYR A 126 -30.08 27.27 -1.00
C TYR A 126 -29.97 25.75 -1.16
N ILE A 127 -31.09 25.03 -0.98
CA ILE A 127 -31.14 23.57 -1.22
C ILE A 127 -30.80 23.24 -2.67
N GLU A 128 -31.36 23.95 -3.64
CA GLU A 128 -31.10 23.77 -5.06
C GLU A 128 -29.62 24.06 -5.40
N GLN A 129 -29.02 25.09 -4.82
CA GLN A 129 -27.62 25.43 -5.00
C GLN A 129 -26.73 24.32 -4.41
N VAL A 130 -26.94 23.90 -3.16
CA VAL A 130 -26.21 22.85 -2.51
C VAL A 130 -26.45 21.49 -3.19
N TYR A 131 -27.68 21.24 -3.65
CA TYR A 131 -28.06 20.06 -4.40
C TYR A 131 -27.45 20.07 -5.82
N GLY A 132 -27.34 21.22 -6.47
CA GLY A 132 -26.65 21.41 -7.74
C GLY A 132 -25.14 21.16 -7.62
N ASP A 133 -24.49 21.66 -6.57
CA ASP A 133 -23.10 21.40 -6.24
C ASP A 133 -22.89 19.93 -5.85
N ILE A 134 -23.82 19.34 -5.09
CA ILE A 134 -23.82 17.90 -4.76
C ILE A 134 -24.13 17.05 -5.99
N GLN A 135 -25.04 17.48 -6.89
CA GLN A 135 -25.37 16.72 -8.11
C GLN A 135 -24.25 16.77 -9.14
N SER A 136 -23.58 17.90 -9.34
CA SER A 136 -22.44 18.00 -10.25
C SER A 136 -21.29 17.08 -9.80
N VAL A 137 -21.07 16.97 -8.49
CA VAL A 137 -20.09 16.03 -7.90
C VAL A 137 -20.68 14.63 -7.73
N SER A 138 -21.98 14.50 -7.43
CA SER A 138 -22.66 13.20 -7.19
C SER A 138 -23.09 12.48 -8.47
N GLN A 139 -23.30 13.18 -9.59
CA GLN A 139 -23.51 12.52 -10.88
C GLN A 139 -22.21 11.86 -11.39
N ALA A 140 -21.05 12.42 -11.04
CA ALA A 140 -19.75 11.83 -11.33
C ALA A 140 -19.38 10.71 -10.35
N LEU A 141 -19.92 10.71 -9.12
CA LEU A 141 -19.56 9.75 -8.06
C LEU A 141 -20.76 8.85 -7.71
N LYS A 142 -21.07 7.89 -8.58
CA LYS A 142 -22.22 6.98 -8.40
C LYS A 142 -21.84 5.57 -8.00
N THR A 143 -20.77 5.36 -7.23
CA THR A 143 -20.55 4.02 -6.65
C THR A 143 -21.36 3.88 -5.35
N ALA A 144 -21.80 2.64 -5.04
CA ALA A 144 -22.41 2.32 -3.75
C ALA A 144 -21.36 2.29 -2.62
N CYS A 145 -20.07 2.38 -2.97
CA CYS A 145 -18.96 2.34 -2.02
C CYS A 145 -18.65 3.75 -1.47
N ALA A 146 -19.28 4.13 -0.37
CA ALA A 146 -19.12 5.46 0.25
C ALA A 146 -17.66 5.84 0.56
N PRO A 147 -16.76 4.94 1.06
CA PRO A 147 -15.35 5.26 1.27
C PRO A 147 -14.62 5.64 -0.01
N VAL A 148 -14.87 4.93 -1.12
CA VAL A 148 -14.26 5.23 -2.43
C VAL A 148 -14.71 6.59 -2.93
N ASN A 149 -16.02 6.90 -2.81
CA ASN A 149 -16.56 8.21 -3.20
C ASN A 149 -15.92 9.35 -2.38
N ALA A 150 -15.73 9.16 -1.06
CA ALA A 150 -15.08 10.14 -0.20
C ALA A 150 -13.60 10.36 -0.58
N LEU A 151 -12.86 9.29 -0.85
CA LEU A 151 -11.48 9.37 -1.31
C LEU A 151 -11.37 10.14 -2.63
N LEU A 152 -12.18 9.77 -3.63
CA LEU A 152 -12.14 10.42 -4.94
C LEU A 152 -12.42 11.92 -4.85
N ARG A 153 -13.40 12.33 -4.03
CA ARG A 153 -13.66 13.76 -3.77
C ARG A 153 -12.46 14.47 -3.18
N ALA A 154 -11.84 13.89 -2.15
CA ALA A 154 -10.66 14.46 -1.51
C ALA A 154 -9.49 14.59 -2.50
N LYS A 155 -9.24 13.56 -3.31
CA LYS A 155 -8.16 13.56 -4.31
C LYS A 155 -8.42 14.51 -5.47
N MET A 156 -9.66 14.65 -5.93
CA MET A 156 -10.03 15.65 -6.94
C MET A 156 -9.84 17.08 -6.42
N ALA A 157 -10.22 17.36 -5.16
CA ALA A 157 -9.98 18.66 -4.54
C ALA A 157 -8.49 18.97 -4.41
N GLU A 158 -7.67 17.99 -3.98
CA GLU A 158 -6.21 18.09 -3.91
C GLU A 158 -5.59 18.36 -5.28
N ALA A 159 -5.97 17.60 -6.31
CA ALA A 159 -5.49 17.76 -7.67
C ALA A 159 -5.83 19.16 -8.22
N LYS A 160 -7.05 19.65 -7.98
CA LYS A 160 -7.45 21.00 -8.37
C LYS A 160 -6.62 22.09 -7.68
N GLN A 161 -6.28 21.91 -6.39
CA GLN A 161 -5.38 22.84 -5.66
C GLN A 161 -3.95 22.83 -6.26
N ARG A 162 -3.50 21.70 -6.82
CA ARG A 162 -2.23 21.58 -7.53
C ARG A 162 -2.29 22.08 -8.99
N GLY A 163 -3.45 22.60 -9.44
CA GLY A 163 -3.65 23.09 -10.80
C GLY A 163 -3.77 21.98 -11.86
N ILE A 164 -4.09 20.75 -11.45
CA ILE A 164 -4.29 19.60 -12.34
C ILE A 164 -5.73 19.58 -12.81
N ASP A 165 -5.93 19.46 -14.13
CA ASP A 165 -7.25 19.24 -14.72
C ASP A 165 -7.63 17.77 -14.54
N VAL A 166 -8.76 17.52 -13.84
CA VAL A 166 -9.20 16.17 -13.48
C VAL A 166 -10.52 15.84 -14.13
N GLU A 167 -10.54 14.76 -14.89
CA GLU A 167 -11.74 14.16 -15.44
C GLU A 167 -12.04 12.83 -14.72
N LEU A 168 -13.26 12.69 -14.19
CA LEU A 168 -13.73 11.49 -13.52
C LEU A 168 -14.92 10.90 -14.27
N SER A 169 -14.78 9.64 -14.71
CA SER A 169 -15.82 8.86 -15.38
C SER A 169 -16.19 7.65 -14.54
N VAL A 170 -17.44 7.56 -14.09
CA VAL A 170 -17.92 6.44 -13.26
C VAL A 170 -19.04 5.69 -13.99
N HIS A 171 -18.73 4.48 -14.43
CA HIS A 171 -19.63 3.54 -15.09
C HIS A 171 -19.77 2.26 -14.26
N ALA A 172 -19.85 2.42 -12.92
CA ALA A 172 -19.79 1.32 -11.98
C ALA A 172 -20.63 1.60 -10.75
N VAL A 173 -21.30 0.58 -10.23
CA VAL A 173 -22.01 0.65 -8.95
C VAL A 173 -21.08 0.28 -7.79
N TRP A 174 -20.24 -0.72 -7.95
CA TRP A 174 -19.28 -1.21 -6.95
C TRP A 174 -19.92 -1.52 -5.60
N GLU A 175 -21.05 -2.23 -5.63
CA GLU A 175 -21.80 -2.59 -4.43
C GLU A 175 -21.11 -3.68 -3.62
N SER A 176 -20.50 -4.66 -4.32
CA SER A 176 -19.95 -5.87 -3.69
C SER A 176 -18.53 -6.15 -4.19
N LEU A 177 -17.58 -5.29 -3.81
CA LEU A 177 -16.17 -5.49 -4.13
C LEU A 177 -15.63 -6.76 -3.44
N PRO A 178 -14.76 -7.57 -4.11
CA PRO A 178 -14.17 -8.78 -3.54
C PRO A 178 -13.07 -8.50 -2.50
N LEU A 179 -12.84 -7.23 -2.17
CA LEU A 179 -11.90 -6.78 -1.15
C LEU A 179 -12.55 -5.69 -0.30
N PRO A 180 -12.08 -5.48 0.94
CA PRO A 180 -12.57 -4.41 1.81
C PRO A 180 -12.42 -3.02 1.16
N ALA A 181 -13.41 -2.15 1.37
CA ALA A 181 -13.42 -0.80 0.80
C ALA A 181 -12.16 0.03 1.13
N TRP A 182 -11.59 -0.13 2.32
CA TRP A 182 -10.35 0.55 2.72
C TRP A 182 -9.13 0.09 1.92
N GLU A 183 -9.07 -1.19 1.52
CA GLU A 183 -8.01 -1.70 0.64
C GLU A 183 -8.12 -1.11 -0.76
N MET A 184 -9.34 -1.02 -1.31
CA MET A 184 -9.57 -0.35 -2.58
C MET A 184 -9.20 1.14 -2.51
N CYS A 185 -9.55 1.83 -1.42
CA CYS A 185 -9.13 3.20 -1.19
C CYS A 185 -7.60 3.34 -1.18
N ARG A 186 -6.89 2.42 -0.54
CA ARG A 186 -5.42 2.41 -0.52
C ARG A 186 -4.83 2.22 -1.93
N VAL A 187 -5.40 1.30 -2.71
CA VAL A 187 -4.97 1.08 -4.09
C VAL A 187 -5.16 2.34 -4.93
N LEU A 188 -6.37 2.90 -4.93
CA LEU A 188 -6.68 4.10 -5.70
C LEU A 188 -5.86 5.31 -5.25
N SER A 189 -5.70 5.53 -3.93
CA SER A 189 -4.86 6.62 -3.41
C SER A 189 -3.43 6.52 -3.91
N ASN A 190 -2.80 5.35 -3.82
CA ASN A 190 -1.43 5.15 -4.28
C ASN A 190 -1.25 5.47 -5.77
N LEU A 191 -2.22 5.11 -6.60
CA LEU A 191 -2.16 5.37 -8.04
C LEU A 191 -2.39 6.85 -8.36
N ILE A 192 -3.39 7.47 -7.72
CA ILE A 192 -3.71 8.88 -7.92
C ILE A 192 -2.57 9.77 -7.43
N ASP A 193 -1.98 9.47 -6.26
CA ASP A 193 -0.85 10.21 -5.72
C ASP A 193 0.38 10.10 -6.64
N ASN A 194 0.67 8.91 -7.15
CA ASN A 194 1.74 8.72 -8.13
C ASN A 194 1.49 9.51 -9.42
N ALA A 195 0.24 9.55 -9.91
CA ALA A 195 -0.12 10.32 -11.08
C ALA A 195 0.02 11.82 -10.84
N MET A 196 -0.47 12.35 -9.72
CA MET A 196 -0.33 13.76 -9.35
C MET A 196 1.13 14.18 -9.20
N ASP A 197 1.93 13.33 -8.58
CA ASP A 197 3.36 13.57 -8.42
C ASP A 197 4.12 13.57 -9.75
N ALA A 198 3.71 12.73 -10.72
CA ALA A 198 4.30 12.71 -12.06
C ALA A 198 3.91 13.94 -12.90
N LEU A 199 2.86 14.65 -12.49
CA LEU A 199 2.35 15.85 -13.16
C LEU A 199 2.97 17.15 -12.60
N GLU A 200 3.74 17.09 -11.53
CA GLU A 200 4.35 18.25 -10.89
C GLU A 200 5.25 19.00 -11.87
N GLY A 201 5.03 20.31 -12.05
CA GLY A 201 5.79 21.15 -12.95
C GLY A 201 5.50 20.95 -14.45
N ARG A 202 4.47 20.19 -14.82
CA ARG A 202 4.10 19.96 -16.21
C ARG A 202 3.18 21.06 -16.74
N ASP A 203 3.36 21.40 -18.02
CA ASP A 203 2.41 22.25 -18.74
C ASP A 203 1.10 21.51 -19.01
N ALA A 204 -0.04 22.13 -18.70
CA ALA A 204 -1.38 21.55 -18.86
C ALA A 204 -1.53 20.13 -18.28
N PRO A 205 -1.30 19.94 -16.96
CA PRO A 205 -1.36 18.63 -16.32
C PRO A 205 -2.78 18.09 -16.33
N ARG A 206 -2.95 16.85 -16.79
CA ARG A 206 -4.27 16.17 -16.87
C ARG A 206 -4.23 14.83 -16.17
N LEU A 207 -5.27 14.59 -15.39
CA LEU A 207 -5.51 13.32 -14.70
C LEU A 207 -6.90 12.81 -15.08
N HIS A 208 -7.00 11.62 -15.60
CA HIS A 208 -8.25 10.96 -15.94
C HIS A 208 -8.42 9.71 -15.09
N ILE A 209 -9.55 9.60 -14.40
CA ILE A 209 -9.89 8.47 -13.54
C ILE A 209 -11.18 7.85 -14.08
N THR A 210 -11.14 6.55 -14.38
CA THR A 210 -12.30 5.82 -14.86
C THR A 210 -12.57 4.63 -13.95
N LEU A 211 -13.82 4.48 -13.51
CA LEU A 211 -14.30 3.30 -12.79
C LEU A 211 -15.36 2.60 -13.64
N ASN A 212 -15.15 1.33 -13.89
CA ASN A 212 -16.05 0.50 -14.69
C ASN A 212 -16.49 -0.75 -13.93
N GLU A 213 -17.63 -1.26 -14.32
CA GLU A 213 -18.18 -2.51 -13.85
C GLU A 213 -18.89 -3.23 -14.98
N ASP A 214 -18.53 -4.46 -15.20
CA ASP A 214 -19.21 -5.35 -16.13
C ASP A 214 -19.77 -6.59 -15.40
N VAL A 215 -20.29 -7.55 -16.18
CA VAL A 215 -20.89 -8.79 -15.63
C VAL A 215 -19.87 -9.67 -14.92
N LYS A 216 -18.58 -9.57 -15.27
CA LYS A 216 -17.52 -10.48 -14.83
C LYS A 216 -16.52 -9.82 -13.89
N SER A 217 -16.40 -8.49 -13.95
CA SER A 217 -15.32 -7.79 -13.26
C SER A 217 -15.68 -6.37 -12.83
N PHE A 218 -14.96 -5.91 -11.84
CA PHE A 218 -14.78 -4.50 -11.49
C PHE A 218 -13.44 -4.07 -12.09
N SER A 219 -13.39 -2.90 -12.73
CA SER A 219 -12.14 -2.38 -13.28
C SER A 219 -12.02 -0.87 -13.09
N PHE A 220 -10.79 -0.39 -13.11
CA PHE A 220 -10.51 1.03 -13.04
C PHE A 220 -9.27 1.38 -13.86
N GLU A 221 -9.20 2.63 -14.28
CA GLU A 221 -8.04 3.23 -14.92
C GLU A 221 -7.70 4.56 -14.24
N VAL A 222 -6.42 4.76 -13.96
CA VAL A 222 -5.84 6.04 -13.57
C VAL A 222 -4.82 6.42 -14.63
N LYS A 223 -5.13 7.46 -15.41
CA LYS A 223 -4.35 7.89 -16.56
C LYS A 223 -3.91 9.34 -16.41
N ASN A 224 -2.66 9.64 -16.69
CA ASN A 224 -2.10 10.98 -16.64
C ASN A 224 -1.22 11.26 -17.86
N ASN A 225 -1.05 12.54 -18.20
CA ASN A 225 -0.17 12.99 -19.28
C ASN A 225 1.24 13.39 -18.77
N GLY A 226 1.70 12.75 -17.69
CA GLY A 226 3.06 12.92 -17.16
C GLY A 226 4.15 12.37 -18.09
N PRO A 227 5.42 12.39 -17.66
CA PRO A 227 6.52 11.81 -18.43
C PRO A 227 6.36 10.31 -18.57
N ALA A 228 6.83 9.77 -19.71
CA ALA A 228 6.82 8.34 -19.96
C ALA A 228 7.68 7.57 -18.95
N ILE A 229 7.20 6.43 -18.51
CA ILE A 229 8.02 5.48 -17.76
C ILE A 229 8.90 4.73 -18.75
N PRO A 230 10.23 4.76 -18.60
CA PRO A 230 11.12 4.02 -19.49
C PRO A 230 10.76 2.54 -19.57
N GLU A 231 10.74 1.96 -20.76
CA GLU A 231 10.32 0.57 -21.00
C GLU A 231 11.02 -0.44 -20.09
N LYS A 232 12.32 -0.24 -19.83
CA LYS A 232 13.13 -1.05 -18.91
C LYS A 232 12.61 -1.05 -17.45
N HIS A 233 11.77 -0.08 -17.07
CA HIS A 233 11.25 0.07 -15.72
C HIS A 233 9.79 -0.37 -15.58
N LEU A 234 9.04 -0.61 -16.67
CA LEU A 234 7.63 -0.96 -16.63
C LEU A 234 7.33 -2.21 -15.76
N ASN A 235 8.25 -3.17 -15.72
CA ASN A 235 8.09 -4.34 -14.86
C ASN A 235 8.58 -4.09 -13.43
N SER A 236 9.66 -3.33 -13.26
CA SER A 236 10.32 -3.12 -11.97
C SER A 236 9.62 -2.08 -11.09
N ILE A 237 8.74 -1.22 -11.64
CA ILE A 237 8.00 -0.24 -10.83
C ILE A 237 7.09 -0.89 -9.76
N PHE A 238 6.75 -2.17 -9.92
CA PHE A 238 5.99 -2.94 -8.94
C PHE A 238 6.87 -3.71 -7.95
N GLU A 239 8.18 -3.66 -8.08
CA GLU A 239 9.10 -4.28 -7.13
C GLU A 239 9.18 -3.45 -5.84
N PRO A 240 9.32 -4.12 -4.67
CA PRO A 240 9.41 -3.41 -3.40
C PRO A 240 10.63 -2.51 -3.36
N GLY A 241 10.40 -1.23 -2.99
CA GLY A 241 11.48 -0.24 -2.86
C GLY A 241 11.89 0.44 -4.17
N PHE A 242 11.29 0.11 -5.31
CA PHE A 242 11.53 0.84 -6.55
C PHE A 242 10.96 2.26 -6.45
N SER A 243 11.82 3.25 -6.46
CA SER A 243 11.43 4.67 -6.42
C SER A 243 12.41 5.52 -7.22
N GLY A 244 11.89 6.36 -8.11
CA GLY A 244 12.65 7.43 -8.74
C GLY A 244 12.89 8.64 -7.83
N LYS A 245 12.35 8.65 -6.59
CA LYS A 245 12.29 9.85 -5.70
C LYS A 245 13.13 9.72 -4.42
N GLY A 246 14.04 8.74 -4.30
CA GLY A 246 14.96 8.57 -3.16
C GLY A 246 14.62 7.40 -2.21
N GLU A 247 15.53 7.13 -1.26
CA GLU A 247 15.43 6.05 -0.28
C GLU A 247 14.22 6.23 0.66
N GLY A 248 13.52 5.13 0.93
CA GLY A 248 12.35 5.09 1.84
C GLY A 248 10.99 5.26 1.16
N ARG A 249 10.92 5.50 -0.16
CA ARG A 249 9.70 5.52 -0.97
C ARG A 249 9.73 4.35 -1.96
N GLY A 250 8.60 4.04 -2.61
CA GLY A 250 8.54 2.98 -3.64
C GLY A 250 7.78 1.72 -3.22
N MET A 251 6.99 1.81 -2.16
CA MET A 251 6.15 0.71 -1.68
C MET A 251 4.71 0.75 -2.20
N GLY A 252 4.22 1.93 -2.59
CA GLY A 252 2.81 2.13 -2.92
C GLY A 252 2.32 1.28 -4.09
N LEU A 253 3.07 1.23 -5.21
CA LEU A 253 2.71 0.40 -6.37
C LEU A 253 2.83 -1.10 -6.09
N HIS A 254 3.86 -1.51 -5.35
CA HIS A 254 4.02 -2.89 -4.91
C HIS A 254 2.82 -3.33 -4.06
N ILE A 255 2.47 -2.55 -3.03
CA ILE A 255 1.34 -2.84 -2.15
C ILE A 255 0.03 -2.86 -2.94
N ALA A 256 -0.18 -1.91 -3.84
CA ALA A 256 -1.36 -1.86 -4.67
C ALA A 256 -1.52 -3.13 -5.52
N ARG A 257 -0.46 -3.58 -6.19
CA ARG A 257 -0.50 -4.81 -7.01
C ARG A 257 -0.71 -6.07 -6.18
N GLU A 258 -0.02 -6.21 -5.05
CA GLU A 258 -0.18 -7.34 -4.14
C GLU A 258 -1.61 -7.40 -3.56
N THR A 259 -2.20 -6.25 -3.23
CA THR A 259 -3.59 -6.17 -2.77
C THR A 259 -4.56 -6.66 -3.86
N MET A 260 -4.38 -6.20 -5.10
CA MET A 260 -5.21 -6.63 -6.25
C MET A 260 -5.07 -8.13 -6.51
N ARG A 261 -3.84 -8.66 -6.51
CA ARG A 261 -3.56 -10.09 -6.70
C ARG A 261 -4.12 -10.95 -5.57
N GLY A 262 -4.04 -10.48 -4.34
CA GLY A 262 -4.64 -11.15 -3.17
C GLY A 262 -6.16 -11.33 -3.28
N ALA A 263 -6.83 -10.47 -4.05
CA ALA A 263 -8.27 -10.55 -4.35
C ALA A 263 -8.58 -11.23 -5.71
N GLY A 264 -7.59 -11.89 -6.33
CA GLY A 264 -7.74 -12.62 -7.58
C GLY A 264 -7.71 -11.76 -8.85
N GLY A 265 -7.41 -10.46 -8.73
CA GLY A 265 -7.21 -9.54 -9.84
C GLY A 265 -5.74 -9.28 -10.19
N ASP A 266 -5.47 -8.21 -10.90
CA ASP A 266 -4.10 -7.70 -11.13
C ASP A 266 -4.12 -6.19 -11.40
N LEU A 267 -2.93 -5.60 -11.38
CA LEU A 267 -2.65 -4.21 -11.71
C LEU A 267 -1.58 -4.16 -12.79
N THR A 268 -1.87 -3.48 -13.90
CA THR A 268 -0.98 -3.33 -15.05
C THR A 268 -0.68 -1.86 -15.32
N VAL A 269 0.37 -1.59 -16.08
CA VAL A 269 0.76 -0.25 -16.52
C VAL A 269 1.03 -0.25 -18.01
N GLU A 270 0.61 0.82 -18.66
CA GLU A 270 0.98 1.19 -20.03
C GLU A 270 1.49 2.62 -20.00
N SER A 271 2.60 2.89 -20.66
CA SER A 271 3.19 4.22 -20.67
C SER A 271 3.88 4.49 -22.00
N ASP A 272 3.57 5.64 -22.58
CA ASP A 272 4.24 6.17 -23.77
C ASP A 272 4.51 7.68 -23.62
N GLU A 273 4.95 8.35 -24.68
CA GLU A 273 5.26 9.79 -24.66
C GLU A 273 4.05 10.68 -24.40
N SER A 274 2.83 10.17 -24.61
CA SER A 274 1.57 10.93 -24.48
C SER A 274 0.86 10.70 -23.15
N PHE A 275 1.03 9.51 -22.57
CA PHE A 275 0.34 9.17 -21.31
C PHE A 275 1.02 8.05 -20.52
N THR A 276 0.69 7.97 -19.24
CA THR A 276 0.87 6.79 -18.38
C THR A 276 -0.50 6.38 -17.84
N ALA A 277 -0.86 5.10 -17.99
CA ALA A 277 -2.14 4.54 -17.53
C ALA A 277 -1.91 3.31 -16.66
N PHE A 278 -2.39 3.35 -15.43
CA PHE A 278 -2.48 2.20 -14.55
C PHE A 278 -3.90 1.62 -14.65
N ARG A 279 -4.01 0.32 -14.95
CA ARG A 279 -5.28 -0.39 -15.06
C ARG A 279 -5.34 -1.54 -14.08
N GLY A 280 -6.38 -1.53 -13.24
CA GLY A 280 -6.67 -2.61 -12.32
C GLY A 280 -7.97 -3.31 -12.65
N PHE A 281 -8.03 -4.62 -12.38
CA PHE A 281 -9.27 -5.37 -12.44
C PHE A 281 -9.40 -6.32 -11.25
N LEU A 282 -10.65 -6.62 -10.88
CA LEU A 282 -11.02 -7.58 -9.85
C LEU A 282 -12.14 -8.45 -10.40
N PRO A 283 -12.02 -9.79 -10.38
CA PRO A 283 -13.09 -10.66 -10.80
C PRO A 283 -14.28 -10.56 -9.83
N LYS A 284 -15.49 -10.57 -10.37
CA LYS A 284 -16.68 -10.74 -9.54
C LYS A 284 -16.72 -12.18 -9.02
N PRO A 285 -17.09 -12.39 -7.75
CA PRO A 285 -17.36 -13.73 -7.28
C PRO A 285 -18.45 -14.34 -8.17
N LEU A 286 -18.21 -15.54 -8.68
CA LEU A 286 -19.24 -16.31 -9.37
C LEU A 286 -20.37 -16.51 -8.37
N ILE A 287 -21.51 -15.86 -8.57
CA ILE A 287 -22.74 -16.21 -7.87
C ILE A 287 -23.04 -17.64 -8.31
N ALA A 288 -22.76 -18.60 -7.43
CA ALA A 288 -23.28 -19.94 -7.62
C ALA A 288 -24.79 -19.77 -7.72
N LYS A 289 -25.36 -20.06 -8.88
CA LYS A 289 -26.82 -20.25 -8.99
C LYS A 289 -27.15 -21.32 -7.98
N GLU A 290 -27.76 -20.93 -6.87
CA GLU A 290 -28.45 -21.86 -6.00
C GLU A 290 -29.39 -22.67 -6.89
N GLU A 291 -29.25 -23.96 -6.80
CA GLU A 291 -30.15 -24.95 -7.35
C GLU A 291 -31.55 -24.73 -6.76
N GLU A 292 -32.32 -23.85 -7.37
CA GLU A 292 -33.76 -23.82 -7.25
C GLU A 292 -34.36 -24.69 -8.37
N ALA A 293 -34.13 -26.01 -8.24
CA ALA A 293 -34.85 -26.99 -9.03
C ALA A 293 -34.73 -28.35 -8.36
N ALA A 294 -35.41 -28.52 -7.26
CA ALA A 294 -35.94 -29.84 -6.86
C ALA A 294 -36.73 -29.72 -5.55
N ASN A 295 -37.96 -29.28 -5.60
CA ASN A 295 -39.08 -30.01 -4.91
C ASN A 295 -40.41 -29.45 -5.39
#